data_a827d2f9c2155ffb325b60374e2b8ba0
#
_entry.id   a827d2f9c2155ffb325b60374e2b8ba0
#
_cell.length_a   1.000
_cell.length_b   1.000
_cell.length_c   1.000
_cell.angle_alpha   90.00
_cell.angle_beta   90.00
_cell.angle_gamma   90.00
#
_symmetry.space_group_name_H-M   'P 1'
#
loop_
_entity.id
_entity.type
_entity.pdbx_description
1 polymer ?
#
loop_
_entity_poly.entity_id
_entity_poly.type
_entity_poly.pdbx_seq_one_letter_code
_entity_poly.pdbx_strand_id
1 'polypeptide(L)'
;MEKKFEGVVFNGFLMLFLALALMLGGIVSGISGIVFLNDGTGDVLGTALLSGGMTSFVISIIMMCGFLMLEPNEARVITWFGKYAGTFTETGYFWINPFYSVKKLSLRARNLDAKPIKVNDKVGNPVMIGLVLVWRLKDTYKAIFEIDSQTMAPGNQQDLGGATLKGIMLALENFVKVQSDAALRQVAGQYAYDDTDERDSQELTLRDGGDEINRQLERRLSERLALAGIEVVEARINYLAYAPEIAAVMLRRQQATAIITAREKIVEGAVSMVKMALDKLSDENIVALDDEKKAAMVSNLLVVLCGDDSAQPVVNTGTV
;
A
#
# COMPACT_ATOMS: atom_id res chain seq x y z
N MET A 1 -6.53 -15.30 -17.62
CA MET A 1 -5.27 -14.68 -18.07
C MET A 1 -5.59 -13.47 -18.92
N GLU A 2 -4.98 -12.36 -18.61
CA GLU A 2 -5.13 -11.13 -19.39
C GLU A 2 -4.64 -11.36 -20.83
N LYS A 3 -5.44 -10.96 -21.82
CA LYS A 3 -5.08 -11.01 -23.23
C LYS A 3 -5.11 -9.58 -23.78
N LYS A 4 -4.11 -9.24 -24.60
CA LYS A 4 -4.18 -7.99 -25.38
C LYS A 4 -5.37 -8.09 -26.35
N PHE A 5 -6.08 -6.98 -26.54
CA PHE A 5 -7.17 -6.93 -27.50
C PHE A 5 -6.63 -7.07 -28.93
N GLU A 6 -7.09 -8.11 -29.64
CA GLU A 6 -6.68 -8.42 -31.04
C GLU A 6 -7.75 -8.02 -32.07
N GLY A 7 -8.79 -7.30 -31.65
CA GLY A 7 -9.83 -6.83 -32.54
C GLY A 7 -9.37 -5.68 -33.44
N VAL A 8 -10.18 -5.41 -34.46
CA VAL A 8 -9.89 -4.32 -35.41
C VAL A 8 -10.05 -2.97 -34.72
N VAL A 9 -8.98 -2.19 -34.73
CA VAL A 9 -8.90 -0.84 -34.18
C VAL A 9 -8.52 0.11 -35.29
N PHE A 10 -9.31 1.17 -35.48
CA PHE A 10 -9.03 2.20 -36.47
C PHE A 10 -8.60 3.51 -35.80
N ASN A 11 -7.90 4.35 -36.57
CA ASN A 11 -7.58 5.70 -36.11
C ASN A 11 -8.87 6.51 -35.90
N GLY A 12 -9.04 7.05 -34.68
CA GLY A 12 -10.26 7.76 -34.30
C GLY A 12 -10.52 9.04 -35.13
N PHE A 13 -9.46 9.77 -35.50
CA PHE A 13 -9.62 10.98 -36.30
C PHE A 13 -10.11 10.68 -37.73
N LEU A 14 -9.58 9.62 -38.35
CA LEU A 14 -10.00 9.21 -39.70
C LEU A 14 -11.47 8.75 -39.68
N MET A 15 -11.84 7.96 -38.66
CA MET A 15 -13.22 7.48 -38.52
C MET A 15 -14.20 8.60 -38.14
N LEU A 16 -13.76 9.60 -37.40
CA LEU A 16 -14.57 10.79 -37.12
C LEU A 16 -14.86 11.58 -38.37
N PHE A 17 -13.85 11.82 -39.20
CA PHE A 17 -14.04 12.49 -40.48
C PHE A 17 -15.00 11.72 -41.40
N LEU A 18 -14.85 10.39 -41.47
CA LEU A 18 -15.73 9.52 -42.24
C LEU A 18 -17.16 9.57 -41.71
N ALA A 19 -17.38 9.50 -40.40
CA ALA A 19 -18.69 9.58 -39.77
C ALA A 19 -19.37 10.93 -40.05
N LEU A 20 -18.62 12.04 -39.96
CA LEU A 20 -19.13 13.37 -40.28
C LEU A 20 -19.46 13.52 -41.77
N ALA A 21 -18.64 12.99 -42.68
CA ALA A 21 -18.91 12.99 -44.12
C ALA A 21 -20.16 12.19 -44.46
N LEU A 22 -20.34 11.01 -43.87
CA LEU A 22 -21.55 10.21 -44.03
C LEU A 22 -22.81 10.91 -43.47
N MET A 23 -22.69 11.60 -42.34
CA MET A 23 -23.78 12.33 -41.73
C MET A 23 -24.19 13.51 -42.59
N LEU A 24 -23.24 14.33 -43.07
CA LEU A 24 -23.53 15.45 -43.99
C LEU A 24 -24.09 14.95 -45.32
N GLY A 25 -23.46 13.92 -45.90
CA GLY A 25 -23.95 13.31 -47.14
C GLY A 25 -25.37 12.75 -47.00
N GLY A 26 -25.67 12.13 -45.86
CA GLY A 26 -27.03 11.63 -45.55
C GLY A 26 -28.08 12.75 -45.48
N ILE A 27 -27.71 13.88 -44.82
CA ILE A 27 -28.60 15.06 -44.74
C ILE A 27 -28.85 15.67 -46.14
N VAL A 28 -27.78 15.90 -46.90
CA VAL A 28 -27.88 16.46 -48.25
C VAL A 28 -28.70 15.55 -49.18
N SER A 29 -28.43 14.25 -49.16
CA SER A 29 -29.19 13.26 -49.93
C SER A 29 -30.67 13.21 -49.53
N GLY A 30 -30.97 13.28 -48.22
CA GLY A 30 -32.34 13.32 -47.71
C GLY A 30 -33.11 14.57 -48.17
N ILE A 31 -32.47 15.75 -48.05
CA ILE A 31 -33.06 17.02 -48.51
C ILE A 31 -33.28 16.97 -50.02
N SER A 32 -32.30 16.56 -50.81
CA SER A 32 -32.40 16.41 -52.25
C SER A 32 -33.55 15.47 -52.64
N GLY A 33 -33.69 14.31 -51.95
CA GLY A 33 -34.78 13.37 -52.17
C GLY A 33 -36.16 13.98 -51.93
N ILE A 34 -36.32 14.81 -50.90
CA ILE A 34 -37.57 15.52 -50.62
C ILE A 34 -37.89 16.53 -51.74
N VAL A 35 -36.89 17.28 -52.20
CA VAL A 35 -37.06 18.25 -53.30
C VAL A 35 -37.48 17.56 -54.57
N PHE A 36 -36.83 16.46 -55.00
CA PHE A 36 -37.18 15.69 -56.17
C PHE A 36 -38.60 15.08 -56.12
N LEU A 37 -39.02 14.64 -54.93
CA LEU A 37 -40.39 14.15 -54.74
C LEU A 37 -41.47 15.28 -54.87
N ASN A 38 -41.14 16.48 -54.40
CA ASN A 38 -42.02 17.61 -54.38
C ASN A 38 -42.19 18.21 -55.83
N ASP A 39 -41.08 18.15 -56.60
CA ASP A 39 -41.12 18.69 -58.02
C ASP A 39 -41.71 17.71 -59.02
N GLY A 40 -42.13 16.51 -58.63
CA GLY A 40 -42.77 15.50 -59.50
C GLY A 40 -41.88 14.98 -60.63
N THR A 41 -40.60 15.25 -60.63
CA THR A 41 -39.66 14.93 -61.70
C THR A 41 -39.03 13.53 -61.66
N GLY A 42 -39.35 12.74 -60.61
CA GLY A 42 -38.72 11.40 -60.46
C GLY A 42 -39.02 10.71 -59.14
N ASP A 43 -40.18 10.09 -59.02
CA ASP A 43 -40.58 9.38 -57.78
C ASP A 43 -39.66 8.28 -57.38
N VAL A 44 -39.05 7.54 -58.31
CA VAL A 44 -38.11 6.47 -58.03
C VAL A 44 -36.74 7.01 -57.54
N LEU A 45 -36.27 8.08 -58.19
CA LEU A 45 -34.97 8.69 -57.80
C LEU A 45 -35.12 9.44 -56.47
N GLY A 46 -36.19 10.16 -56.25
CA GLY A 46 -36.48 10.86 -54.99
C GLY A 46 -36.60 9.92 -53.80
N THR A 47 -37.35 8.79 -53.98
CA THR A 47 -37.46 7.77 -52.94
C THR A 47 -36.14 7.06 -52.65
N ALA A 48 -35.31 6.77 -53.68
CA ALA A 48 -33.98 6.16 -53.51
C ALA A 48 -33.01 7.10 -52.75
N LEU A 49 -33.01 8.41 -53.08
CA LEU A 49 -32.18 9.40 -52.39
C LEU A 49 -32.61 9.60 -50.95
N LEU A 50 -33.91 9.61 -50.68
CA LEU A 50 -34.44 9.79 -49.32
C LEU A 50 -34.13 8.56 -48.45
N SER A 51 -34.35 7.34 -48.93
CA SER A 51 -34.03 6.10 -48.21
C SER A 51 -32.54 5.92 -48.01
N GLY A 52 -31.71 6.22 -49.03
CA GLY A 52 -30.26 6.19 -48.95
C GLY A 52 -29.69 7.22 -47.96
N GLY A 53 -30.25 8.45 -47.96
CA GLY A 53 -29.90 9.48 -47.00
C GLY A 53 -30.23 9.09 -45.55
N MET A 54 -31.41 8.52 -45.34
CA MET A 54 -31.86 8.08 -44.03
C MET A 54 -31.02 6.91 -43.50
N THR A 55 -30.68 5.92 -44.32
CA THR A 55 -29.79 4.81 -43.94
C THR A 55 -28.39 5.27 -43.65
N SER A 56 -27.81 6.17 -44.47
CA SER A 56 -26.48 6.78 -44.21
C SER A 56 -26.44 7.55 -42.90
N PHE A 57 -27.47 8.30 -42.57
CA PHE A 57 -27.58 9.05 -41.32
C PHE A 57 -27.62 8.11 -40.09
N VAL A 58 -28.42 7.03 -40.16
CA VAL A 58 -28.48 6.02 -39.07
C VAL A 58 -27.15 5.33 -38.89
N ILE A 59 -26.46 4.94 -39.97
CA ILE A 59 -25.12 4.33 -39.91
C ILE A 59 -24.13 5.28 -39.26
N SER A 60 -24.16 6.56 -39.60
CA SER A 60 -23.32 7.59 -39.01
C SER A 60 -23.51 7.70 -37.49
N ILE A 61 -24.75 7.68 -36.99
CA ILE A 61 -25.03 7.71 -35.55
C ILE A 61 -24.47 6.46 -34.86
N ILE A 62 -24.65 5.28 -35.44
CA ILE A 62 -24.09 4.04 -34.89
C ILE A 62 -22.55 4.12 -34.82
N MET A 63 -21.90 4.64 -35.88
CA MET A 63 -20.47 4.83 -35.92
C MET A 63 -19.98 5.78 -34.80
N MET A 64 -20.77 6.80 -34.46
CA MET A 64 -20.40 7.72 -33.37
C MET A 64 -20.33 7.05 -31.98
N CYS A 65 -20.98 5.92 -31.77
CA CYS A 65 -20.90 5.18 -30.50
C CYS A 65 -19.60 4.39 -30.31
N GLY A 66 -18.79 4.23 -31.37
CA GLY A 66 -17.57 3.42 -31.34
C GLY A 66 -16.28 4.15 -30.94
N PHE A 67 -16.33 5.45 -30.62
CA PHE A 67 -15.13 6.22 -30.29
C PHE A 67 -14.64 5.95 -28.90
N LEU A 68 -13.30 5.79 -28.77
CA LEU A 68 -12.60 5.45 -27.58
C LEU A 68 -11.36 6.35 -27.40
N MET A 69 -11.28 7.04 -26.27
CA MET A 69 -10.13 7.83 -25.90
C MET A 69 -9.45 7.20 -24.68
N LEU A 70 -8.14 6.97 -24.75
CA LEU A 70 -7.33 6.46 -23.64
C LEU A 70 -6.24 7.44 -23.28
N GLU A 71 -6.17 7.75 -21.97
CA GLU A 71 -5.08 8.48 -21.36
C GLU A 71 -3.93 7.55 -20.94
N PRO A 72 -2.73 8.07 -20.73
CA PRO A 72 -1.64 7.29 -20.14
C PRO A 72 -2.03 6.65 -18.79
N ASN A 73 -1.62 5.40 -18.60
CA ASN A 73 -1.97 4.59 -17.41
C ASN A 73 -3.48 4.36 -17.23
N GLU A 74 -4.21 4.23 -18.33
CA GLU A 74 -5.57 3.74 -18.38
C GLU A 74 -5.64 2.45 -19.19
N ALA A 75 -6.59 1.60 -18.85
CA ALA A 75 -6.91 0.40 -19.61
C ALA A 75 -8.41 0.35 -19.91
N ARG A 76 -8.73 -0.22 -21.06
CA ARG A 76 -10.10 -0.52 -21.45
C ARG A 76 -10.27 -2.03 -21.57
N VAL A 77 -11.09 -2.59 -20.71
CA VAL A 77 -11.47 -4.00 -20.79
C VAL A 77 -12.67 -4.14 -21.71
N ILE A 78 -12.47 -4.89 -22.78
CA ILE A 78 -13.43 -5.03 -23.88
C ILE A 78 -14.09 -6.39 -23.77
N THR A 79 -15.42 -6.41 -23.82
CA THR A 79 -16.22 -7.63 -23.83
C THR A 79 -17.17 -7.65 -25.03
N TRP A 80 -17.36 -8.83 -25.61
CA TRP A 80 -18.26 -9.09 -26.71
C TRP A 80 -19.39 -9.98 -26.22
N PHE A 81 -20.61 -9.44 -26.10
CA PHE A 81 -21.78 -10.15 -25.59
C PHE A 81 -21.47 -11.00 -24.34
N GLY A 82 -20.78 -10.38 -23.34
CA GLY A 82 -20.40 -11.06 -22.10
C GLY A 82 -19.12 -11.88 -22.15
N LYS A 83 -18.56 -12.17 -23.33
CA LYS A 83 -17.28 -12.86 -23.46
C LYS A 83 -16.13 -11.85 -23.44
N TYR A 84 -15.10 -12.12 -22.63
CA TYR A 84 -13.88 -11.30 -22.60
C TYR A 84 -13.16 -11.34 -23.95
N ALA A 85 -13.02 -10.20 -24.59
CA ALA A 85 -12.34 -10.04 -25.89
C ALA A 85 -10.90 -9.61 -25.76
N GLY A 86 -10.54 -8.92 -24.68
CA GLY A 86 -9.17 -8.48 -24.40
C GLY A 86 -9.12 -7.14 -23.68
N THR A 87 -7.91 -6.74 -23.31
CA THR A 87 -7.60 -5.44 -22.69
C THR A 87 -6.82 -4.57 -23.66
N PHE A 88 -7.26 -3.33 -23.82
CA PHE A 88 -6.63 -2.32 -24.66
C PHE A 88 -5.98 -1.25 -23.78
N THR A 89 -4.67 -1.03 -24.00
CA THR A 89 -3.84 -0.14 -23.16
C THR A 89 -3.09 0.93 -23.96
N GLU A 90 -3.22 0.93 -25.31
CA GLU A 90 -2.54 1.91 -26.14
C GLU A 90 -3.19 3.28 -25.99
N THR A 91 -2.38 4.31 -25.74
CA THR A 91 -2.85 5.68 -25.55
C THR A 91 -3.16 6.35 -26.86
N GLY A 92 -4.26 7.10 -26.89
CA GLY A 92 -4.66 7.81 -28.10
C GLY A 92 -6.17 7.85 -28.29
N TYR A 93 -6.55 8.27 -29.50
CA TYR A 93 -7.95 8.35 -29.93
C TYR A 93 -8.20 7.29 -31.02
N PHE A 94 -9.05 6.33 -30.69
CA PHE A 94 -9.33 5.16 -31.53
C PHE A 94 -10.81 4.99 -31.77
N TRP A 95 -11.11 4.21 -32.79
CA TRP A 95 -12.46 3.75 -33.06
C TRP A 95 -12.49 2.21 -33.06
N ILE A 96 -13.44 1.66 -32.32
CA ILE A 96 -13.72 0.22 -32.25
C ILE A 96 -15.18 -0.03 -32.60
N ASN A 97 -15.54 -1.28 -32.90
CA ASN A 97 -16.89 -1.66 -33.16
C ASN A 97 -17.82 -1.26 -31.99
N PRO A 98 -18.90 -0.47 -32.23
CA PRO A 98 -19.79 0.03 -31.20
C PRO A 98 -20.56 -1.04 -30.42
N PHE A 99 -20.60 -2.29 -30.90
CA PHE A 99 -21.24 -3.41 -30.21
C PHE A 99 -20.40 -4.02 -29.09
N TYR A 100 -19.14 -3.60 -28.91
CA TYR A 100 -18.34 -3.98 -27.76
C TYR A 100 -18.80 -3.22 -26.52
N SER A 101 -18.91 -3.94 -25.40
CA SER A 101 -19.04 -3.32 -24.09
C SER A 101 -17.65 -3.04 -23.53
N VAL A 102 -17.43 -1.81 -23.11
CA VAL A 102 -16.10 -1.33 -22.67
C VAL A 102 -16.16 -0.85 -21.23
N LYS A 103 -15.28 -1.41 -20.38
CA LYS A 103 -15.10 -0.96 -19.00
C LYS A 103 -13.75 -0.26 -18.86
N LYS A 104 -13.77 0.97 -18.34
CA LYS A 104 -12.56 1.76 -18.08
C LYS A 104 -11.94 1.34 -16.74
N LEU A 105 -10.61 1.23 -16.67
CA LEU A 105 -9.84 1.02 -15.45
C LEU A 105 -8.65 1.96 -15.40
N SER A 106 -8.24 2.37 -14.19
CA SER A 106 -7.02 3.12 -13.96
C SER A 106 -5.91 2.20 -13.50
N LEU A 107 -4.76 2.26 -14.18
CA LEU A 107 -3.54 1.53 -13.83
C LEU A 107 -2.57 2.38 -12.98
N ARG A 108 -2.97 3.61 -12.65
CA ARG A 108 -2.16 4.54 -11.84
C ARG A 108 -1.96 3.97 -10.45
N ALA A 109 -0.76 4.17 -9.90
CA ALA A 109 -0.48 3.82 -8.51
C ALA A 109 -1.38 4.62 -7.56
N ARG A 110 -1.84 3.96 -6.51
CA ARG A 110 -2.71 4.51 -5.47
C ARG A 110 -2.08 4.30 -4.12
N ASN A 111 -2.34 5.23 -3.22
CA ASN A 111 -1.90 5.17 -1.85
C ASN A 111 -3.09 4.83 -0.94
N LEU A 112 -2.89 3.85 -0.06
CA LEU A 112 -3.81 3.51 1.03
C LEU A 112 -3.10 3.79 2.34
N ASP A 113 -3.65 4.71 3.13
CA ASP A 113 -3.26 4.94 4.51
C ASP A 113 -4.28 4.23 5.42
N ALA A 114 -3.89 3.05 5.92
CA ALA A 114 -4.73 2.25 6.77
C ALA A 114 -4.67 2.77 8.21
N LYS A 115 -5.85 3.06 8.79
CA LYS A 115 -5.93 3.46 10.20
C LYS A 115 -5.32 2.37 11.09
N PRO A 116 -4.62 2.76 12.19
CA PRO A 116 -4.05 1.80 13.12
C PRO A 116 -5.10 0.82 13.65
N ILE A 117 -4.77 -0.46 13.57
CA ILE A 117 -5.58 -1.56 14.11
C ILE A 117 -4.94 -2.13 15.36
N LYS A 118 -5.79 -2.59 16.29
CA LYS A 118 -5.34 -3.28 17.49
C LYS A 118 -5.08 -4.76 17.17
N VAL A 119 -3.86 -5.21 17.45
CA VAL A 119 -3.39 -6.59 17.25
C VAL A 119 -2.58 -7.02 18.45
N ASN A 120 -2.39 -8.33 18.63
CA ASN A 120 -1.47 -8.85 19.64
C ASN A 120 -0.14 -9.17 18.98
N ASP A 121 0.95 -8.83 19.65
CA ASP A 121 2.30 -9.23 19.27
C ASP A 121 2.57 -10.72 19.58
N LYS A 122 3.80 -11.20 19.29
CA LYS A 122 4.23 -12.60 19.56
C LYS A 122 4.08 -12.99 21.04
N VAL A 123 4.25 -12.05 21.95
CA VAL A 123 4.17 -12.27 23.40
C VAL A 123 2.72 -12.19 23.91
N GLY A 124 1.81 -11.63 23.13
CA GLY A 124 0.41 -11.43 23.49
C GLY A 124 0.08 -10.01 23.96
N ASN A 125 1.00 -9.07 23.88
CA ASN A 125 0.75 -7.67 24.23
C ASN A 125 -0.10 -7.01 23.15
N PRO A 126 -1.17 -6.28 23.50
CA PRO A 126 -1.95 -5.53 22.56
C PRO A 126 -1.18 -4.29 22.07
N VAL A 127 -0.96 -4.23 20.74
CA VAL A 127 -0.30 -3.12 20.05
C VAL A 127 -1.21 -2.50 19.02
N MET A 128 -1.04 -1.21 18.77
CA MET A 128 -1.67 -0.47 17.69
C MET A 128 -0.67 -0.35 16.56
N ILE A 129 -1.04 -0.86 15.38
CA ILE A 129 -0.16 -0.86 14.21
C ILE A 129 -0.90 -0.33 12.99
N GLY A 130 -0.30 0.61 12.28
CA GLY A 130 -0.80 1.22 11.05
C GLY A 130 0.12 0.91 9.87
N LEU A 131 -0.43 1.01 8.68
CA LEU A 131 0.21 0.65 7.42
C LEU A 131 -0.05 1.71 6.36
N VAL A 132 0.98 2.08 5.61
CA VAL A 132 0.86 2.74 4.31
C VAL A 132 1.22 1.74 3.23
N LEU A 133 0.35 1.65 2.23
CA LEU A 133 0.48 0.74 1.10
C LEU A 133 0.33 1.49 -0.21
N VAL A 134 1.32 1.37 -1.08
CA VAL A 134 1.25 1.82 -2.48
C VAL A 134 0.99 0.61 -3.36
N TRP A 135 -0.08 0.67 -4.14
CA TRP A 135 -0.53 -0.42 -4.98
C TRP A 135 -1.02 0.06 -6.35
N ARG A 136 -1.01 -0.82 -7.34
CA ARG A 136 -1.54 -0.57 -8.68
C ARG A 136 -2.16 -1.82 -9.27
N LEU A 137 -3.04 -1.64 -10.25
CA LEU A 137 -3.56 -2.75 -11.03
C LEU A 137 -2.52 -3.22 -12.05
N LYS A 138 -2.30 -4.55 -12.09
CA LYS A 138 -1.42 -5.21 -13.05
C LYS A 138 -2.20 -6.11 -14.00
N ASP A 139 -3.18 -6.86 -13.51
CA ASP A 139 -4.02 -7.76 -14.29
C ASP A 139 -5.48 -7.27 -14.22
N THR A 140 -5.92 -6.67 -15.32
CA THR A 140 -7.26 -6.08 -15.41
C THR A 140 -8.37 -7.13 -15.52
N TYR A 141 -8.05 -8.33 -16.05
CA TYR A 141 -8.99 -9.43 -16.13
C TYR A 141 -9.39 -9.92 -14.75
N LYS A 142 -8.40 -10.19 -13.89
CA LYS A 142 -8.63 -10.61 -12.51
C LYS A 142 -9.41 -9.57 -11.73
N ALA A 143 -9.06 -8.31 -11.88
CA ALA A 143 -9.70 -7.21 -11.17
C ALA A 143 -11.20 -7.06 -11.47
N ILE A 144 -11.65 -7.45 -12.68
CA ILE A 144 -13.06 -7.30 -13.09
C ILE A 144 -13.86 -8.59 -12.94
N PHE A 145 -13.23 -9.75 -13.20
CA PHE A 145 -13.98 -11.00 -13.38
C PHE A 145 -13.74 -12.03 -12.26
N GLU A 146 -12.65 -11.93 -11.52
CA GLU A 146 -12.34 -12.87 -10.43
C GLU A 146 -12.76 -12.33 -9.07
N ILE A 147 -12.98 -11.00 -8.95
CA ILE A 147 -13.43 -10.37 -7.71
C ILE A 147 -14.85 -9.83 -7.90
N ASP A 148 -15.72 -10.22 -6.98
CA ASP A 148 -17.07 -9.67 -6.94
C ASP A 148 -17.07 -8.26 -6.33
N SER A 149 -17.14 -7.27 -7.22
CA SER A 149 -17.19 -5.86 -6.84
C SER A 149 -18.48 -5.46 -6.13
N GLN A 150 -19.54 -6.27 -6.20
CA GLN A 150 -20.84 -5.95 -5.60
C GLN A 150 -20.87 -6.27 -4.09
N THR A 151 -20.19 -7.35 -3.68
CA THR A 151 -20.14 -7.76 -2.27
C THR A 151 -19.16 -6.94 -1.44
N MET A 152 -18.26 -6.21 -2.08
CA MET A 152 -17.19 -5.45 -1.39
C MET A 152 -17.46 -3.95 -1.28
N ALA A 153 -18.55 -3.44 -1.86
CA ALA A 153 -18.92 -2.04 -1.70
C ALA A 153 -19.49 -1.79 -0.28
N PRO A 154 -19.01 -0.80 0.46
CA PRO A 154 -19.58 -0.47 1.77
C PRO A 154 -20.96 0.15 1.61
N GLY A 155 -21.99 -0.57 2.05
CA GLY A 155 -23.34 -0.08 2.33
C GLY A 155 -24.16 0.45 1.17
N ASN A 156 -25.36 -0.08 0.99
CA ASN A 156 -26.58 0.49 0.34
C ASN A 156 -26.43 1.42 -0.90
N GLN A 157 -25.47 1.22 -1.77
CA GLN A 157 -25.48 1.86 -3.09
C GLN A 157 -26.03 0.89 -4.15
N GLN A 158 -27.28 0.43 -3.93
CA GLN A 158 -28.06 -0.34 -4.91
C GLN A 158 -28.50 0.49 -6.14
N ASP A 159 -28.22 1.80 -6.16
CA ASP A 159 -28.78 2.73 -7.17
C ASP A 159 -27.85 3.10 -8.34
N LEU A 160 -26.68 2.50 -8.46
CA LEU A 160 -25.84 2.75 -9.65
C LEU A 160 -25.81 1.51 -10.52
N GLY A 161 -26.81 1.38 -11.35
CA GLY A 161 -26.91 0.38 -12.42
C GLY A 161 -25.66 0.37 -13.29
N GLY A 162 -25.01 -0.80 -13.33
CA GLY A 162 -23.82 -1.05 -14.13
C GLY A 162 -22.53 -0.64 -13.41
N ALA A 163 -21.55 -1.52 -13.44
CA ALA A 163 -20.25 -1.34 -12.79
C ALA A 163 -19.53 -0.06 -13.27
N THR A 164 -19.85 1.06 -12.64
CA THR A 164 -19.19 2.34 -12.89
C THR A 164 -17.73 2.22 -12.46
N LEU A 165 -16.79 2.80 -13.20
CA LEU A 165 -15.36 2.86 -12.86
C LEU A 165 -15.13 3.14 -11.37
N LYS A 166 -15.85 4.13 -10.83
CA LYS A 166 -15.75 4.54 -9.43
C LYS A 166 -16.16 3.42 -8.46
N GLY A 167 -17.21 2.66 -8.79
CA GLY A 167 -17.66 1.52 -7.97
C GLY A 167 -16.66 0.38 -7.96
N ILE A 168 -16.12 0.00 -9.11
CA ILE A 168 -15.08 -1.06 -9.21
C ILE A 168 -13.83 -0.65 -8.44
N MET A 169 -13.37 0.58 -8.59
CA MET A 169 -12.17 1.04 -7.91
C MET A 169 -12.35 1.14 -6.39
N LEU A 170 -13.54 1.52 -5.92
CA LEU A 170 -13.87 1.53 -4.49
C LEU A 170 -13.92 0.12 -3.90
N ALA A 171 -14.47 -0.84 -4.65
CA ALA A 171 -14.50 -2.23 -4.23
C ALA A 171 -13.08 -2.83 -4.11
N LEU A 172 -12.21 -2.54 -5.09
CA LEU A 172 -10.80 -2.93 -5.04
C LEU A 172 -10.05 -2.29 -3.86
N GLU A 173 -10.30 -1.02 -3.57
CA GLU A 173 -9.72 -0.32 -2.43
C GLU A 173 -10.15 -0.95 -1.09
N ASN A 174 -11.42 -1.30 -0.94
CA ASN A 174 -11.92 -2.03 0.23
C ASN A 174 -11.30 -3.42 0.33
N PHE A 175 -11.16 -4.13 -0.79
CA PHE A 175 -10.49 -5.43 -0.81
C PHE A 175 -9.04 -5.30 -0.33
N VAL A 176 -8.30 -4.34 -0.87
CA VAL A 176 -6.92 -4.04 -0.44
C VAL A 176 -6.87 -3.76 1.05
N LYS A 177 -7.78 -2.93 1.57
CA LYS A 177 -7.84 -2.59 3.00
C LYS A 177 -8.06 -3.82 3.87
N VAL A 178 -9.06 -4.65 3.58
CA VAL A 178 -9.36 -5.87 4.35
C VAL A 178 -8.19 -6.86 4.32
N GLN A 179 -7.56 -7.05 3.15
CA GLN A 179 -6.41 -7.93 3.02
C GLN A 179 -5.17 -7.36 3.72
N SER A 180 -5.02 -6.04 3.74
CA SER A 180 -3.95 -5.35 4.47
C SER A 180 -4.08 -5.55 5.98
N ASP A 181 -5.28 -5.39 6.54
CA ASP A 181 -5.54 -5.63 7.95
C ASP A 181 -5.25 -7.08 8.35
N ALA A 182 -5.60 -8.03 7.48
CA ALA A 182 -5.33 -9.46 7.73
C ALA A 182 -3.83 -9.80 7.65
N ALA A 183 -3.11 -9.25 6.67
CA ALA A 183 -1.66 -9.45 6.55
C ALA A 183 -0.91 -8.82 7.73
N LEU A 184 -1.32 -7.62 8.13
CA LEU A 184 -0.73 -6.89 9.24
C LEU A 184 -0.87 -7.66 10.56
N ARG A 185 -2.06 -8.23 10.86
CA ARG A 185 -2.28 -9.10 12.03
C ARG A 185 -1.36 -10.34 12.00
N GLN A 186 -1.21 -10.95 10.84
CA GLN A 186 -0.38 -12.14 10.69
C GLN A 186 1.09 -11.83 10.91
N VAL A 187 1.61 -10.72 10.37
CA VAL A 187 3.00 -10.32 10.54
C VAL A 187 3.25 -9.86 11.97
N ALA A 188 2.39 -9.01 12.53
CA ALA A 188 2.54 -8.52 13.90
C ALA A 188 2.58 -9.65 14.93
N GLY A 189 1.77 -10.71 14.76
CA GLY A 189 1.78 -11.87 15.66
C GLY A 189 3.04 -12.76 15.59
N GLN A 190 3.95 -12.51 14.65
CA GLN A 190 5.21 -13.26 14.53
C GLN A 190 6.36 -12.63 15.27
N TYR A 191 6.27 -11.33 15.59
CA TYR A 191 7.33 -10.55 16.22
C TYR A 191 6.89 -9.94 17.54
N ALA A 192 7.80 -9.88 18.52
CA ALA A 192 7.57 -9.09 19.72
C ALA A 192 7.64 -7.59 19.40
N TYR A 193 6.94 -6.76 20.16
CA TYR A 193 6.99 -5.30 20.00
C TYR A 193 8.38 -4.74 20.25
N ASP A 194 8.97 -5.10 21.39
CA ASP A 194 10.32 -4.76 21.80
C ASP A 194 11.03 -5.97 22.40
N ASP A 195 12.35 -5.87 22.53
CA ASP A 195 13.16 -6.89 23.19
C ASP A 195 12.89 -6.85 24.70
N THR A 196 12.37 -7.95 25.22
CA THR A 196 11.96 -8.04 26.61
C THR A 196 13.03 -8.67 27.49
N ASP A 197 13.95 -9.44 26.90
CA ASP A 197 15.01 -10.16 27.58
C ASP A 197 16.34 -9.96 26.83
N GLU A 198 17.28 -9.24 27.46
CA GLU A 198 18.64 -9.00 26.94
C GLU A 198 19.43 -10.29 26.62
N ARG A 199 18.87 -11.47 26.93
CA ARG A 199 19.50 -12.78 26.69
C ARG A 199 19.36 -13.29 25.27
N ASP A 200 18.38 -12.75 24.48
CA ASP A 200 18.09 -13.15 23.11
C ASP A 200 18.15 -11.96 22.12
N SER A 201 19.15 -11.10 22.28
CA SER A 201 19.36 -9.86 21.50
C SER A 201 19.52 -10.03 19.98
N GLN A 202 19.23 -11.22 19.42
CA GLN A 202 19.26 -11.50 17.99
C GLN A 202 17.86 -11.66 17.35
N GLU A 203 16.79 -11.70 18.13
CA GLU A 203 15.45 -11.75 17.56
C GLU A 203 15.03 -10.37 17.04
N LEU A 204 14.54 -10.33 15.78
CA LEU A 204 13.99 -9.11 15.21
C LEU A 204 12.70 -8.73 15.94
N THR A 205 12.62 -7.48 16.38
CA THR A 205 11.41 -6.90 16.99
C THR A 205 10.68 -6.00 16.02
N LEU A 206 9.40 -5.74 16.28
CA LEU A 206 8.61 -4.80 15.46
C LEU A 206 9.22 -3.39 15.44
N ARG A 207 9.92 -3.02 16.52
CA ARG A 207 10.54 -1.72 16.69
C ARG A 207 11.83 -1.57 15.90
N ASP A 208 12.69 -2.59 15.93
CA ASP A 208 14.06 -2.50 15.40
C ASP A 208 14.23 -3.19 14.05
N GLY A 209 13.32 -4.14 13.70
CA GLY A 209 13.35 -4.93 12.46
C GLY A 209 12.69 -4.28 11.25
N GLY A 210 12.54 -2.95 11.21
CA GLY A 210 11.69 -2.22 10.27
C GLY A 210 11.80 -2.64 8.80
N ASP A 211 12.99 -2.78 8.23
CA ASP A 211 13.16 -3.11 6.81
C ASP A 211 12.84 -4.58 6.50
N GLU A 212 13.18 -5.51 7.39
CA GLU A 212 12.89 -6.93 7.17
C GLU A 212 11.40 -7.21 7.35
N ILE A 213 10.78 -6.60 8.34
CA ILE A 213 9.34 -6.72 8.61
C ILE A 213 8.54 -6.11 7.45
N ASN A 214 8.95 -4.96 6.92
CA ASN A 214 8.34 -4.34 5.76
C ASN A 214 8.44 -5.26 4.53
N ARG A 215 9.61 -5.88 4.28
CA ARG A 215 9.76 -6.87 3.19
C ARG A 215 8.86 -8.08 3.35
N GLN A 216 8.72 -8.61 4.56
CA GLN A 216 7.79 -9.70 4.81
C GLN A 216 6.34 -9.28 4.60
N LEU A 217 5.98 -8.08 5.03
CA LEU A 217 4.65 -7.52 4.85
C LEU A 217 4.34 -7.34 3.35
N GLU A 218 5.26 -6.76 2.57
CA GLU A 218 5.15 -6.63 1.11
C GLU A 218 4.95 -7.98 0.43
N ARG A 219 5.72 -8.99 0.83
CA ARG A 219 5.61 -10.34 0.29
C ARG A 219 4.24 -10.95 0.58
N ARG A 220 3.77 -10.89 1.84
CA ARG A 220 2.46 -11.42 2.24
C ARG A 220 1.31 -10.69 1.56
N LEU A 221 1.42 -9.37 1.44
CA LEU A 221 0.44 -8.57 0.72
C LEU A 221 0.43 -8.89 -0.77
N SER A 222 1.60 -9.03 -1.39
CA SER A 222 1.72 -9.40 -2.80
C SER A 222 1.08 -10.75 -3.10
N GLU A 223 1.28 -11.76 -2.25
CA GLU A 223 0.67 -13.09 -2.37
C GLU A 223 -0.87 -13.00 -2.30
N ARG A 224 -1.42 -12.24 -1.37
CA ARG A 224 -2.87 -12.08 -1.19
C ARG A 224 -3.53 -11.24 -2.28
N LEU A 225 -2.89 -10.13 -2.66
CA LEU A 225 -3.44 -9.17 -3.61
C LEU A 225 -3.26 -9.62 -5.07
N ALA A 226 -2.35 -10.56 -5.34
CA ALA A 226 -2.20 -11.16 -6.67
C ALA A 226 -3.47 -11.86 -7.18
N LEU A 227 -4.33 -12.36 -6.28
CA LEU A 227 -5.64 -12.91 -6.63
C LEU A 227 -6.53 -11.88 -7.33
N ALA A 228 -6.42 -10.62 -6.92
CA ALA A 228 -7.15 -9.49 -7.50
C ALA A 228 -6.46 -8.85 -8.70
N GLY A 229 -5.33 -9.39 -9.16
CA GLY A 229 -4.52 -8.74 -10.19
C GLY A 229 -3.87 -7.43 -9.74
N ILE A 230 -3.70 -7.23 -8.42
CA ILE A 230 -3.10 -6.05 -7.81
C ILE A 230 -1.62 -6.34 -7.53
N GLU A 231 -0.77 -5.39 -7.87
CA GLU A 231 0.65 -5.37 -7.57
C GLU A 231 0.92 -4.41 -6.42
N VAL A 232 1.62 -4.88 -5.40
CA VAL A 232 2.15 -4.07 -4.31
C VAL A 232 3.44 -3.41 -4.79
N VAL A 233 3.50 -2.09 -4.73
CA VAL A 233 4.70 -1.32 -5.07
C VAL A 233 5.56 -1.14 -3.83
N GLU A 234 4.92 -0.82 -2.70
CA GLU A 234 5.57 -0.57 -1.43
C GLU A 234 4.57 -0.78 -0.29
N ALA A 235 5.00 -1.38 0.81
CA ALA A 235 4.22 -1.49 2.04
C ALA A 235 5.10 -1.21 3.25
N ARG A 236 4.71 -0.23 4.07
CA ARG A 236 5.47 0.16 5.26
C ARG A 236 4.57 0.36 6.46
N ILE A 237 5.06 -0.01 7.62
CA ILE A 237 4.44 0.32 8.89
C ILE A 237 4.70 1.82 9.13
N ASN A 238 3.61 2.59 9.29
CA ASN A 238 3.67 4.03 9.55
C ASN A 238 3.34 4.39 11.00
N TYR A 239 2.71 3.48 11.72
CA TYR A 239 2.33 3.68 13.12
C TYR A 239 2.56 2.40 13.92
N LEU A 240 3.25 2.52 15.04
CA LEU A 240 3.51 1.42 15.96
C LEU A 240 3.56 1.95 17.39
N ALA A 241 2.64 1.49 18.24
CA ALA A 241 2.57 1.87 19.64
C ALA A 241 1.89 0.77 20.46
N TYR A 242 2.15 0.72 21.76
CA TYR A 242 1.30 -0.07 22.65
C TYR A 242 -0.13 0.43 22.68
N ALA A 243 -1.07 -0.49 22.82
CA ALA A 243 -2.46 -0.10 23.01
C ALA A 243 -2.62 0.75 24.30
N PRO A 244 -3.50 1.76 24.29
CA PRO A 244 -3.64 2.70 25.41
C PRO A 244 -3.82 2.03 26.77
N GLU A 245 -4.47 0.86 26.81
CA GLU A 245 -4.77 0.13 28.05
C GLU A 245 -3.52 -0.36 28.77
N ILE A 246 -2.44 -0.67 28.04
CA ILE A 246 -1.20 -1.21 28.63
C ILE A 246 -0.01 -0.25 28.50
N ALA A 247 -0.15 0.85 27.77
CA ALA A 247 0.95 1.78 27.50
C ALA A 247 1.63 2.28 28.77
N ALA A 248 0.86 2.67 29.79
CA ALA A 248 1.39 3.15 31.06
C ALA A 248 2.15 2.05 31.85
N VAL A 249 1.66 0.80 31.80
CA VAL A 249 2.31 -0.33 32.46
C VAL A 249 3.62 -0.68 31.77
N MET A 250 3.61 -0.72 30.43
CA MET A 250 4.80 -1.00 29.63
C MET A 250 5.87 0.09 29.77
N LEU A 251 5.47 1.36 29.85
CA LEU A 251 6.41 2.45 30.13
C LEU A 251 7.11 2.27 31.50
N ARG A 252 6.35 1.91 32.54
CA ARG A 252 6.96 1.64 33.87
C ARG A 252 7.91 0.45 33.82
N ARG A 253 7.56 -0.60 33.08
CA ARG A 253 8.44 -1.76 32.89
C ARG A 253 9.74 -1.35 32.18
N GLN A 254 9.66 -0.59 31.09
CA GLN A 254 10.82 -0.09 30.36
C GLN A 254 11.71 0.80 31.27
N GLN A 255 11.10 1.67 32.08
CA GLN A 255 11.83 2.47 33.05
C GLN A 255 12.54 1.62 34.09
N ALA A 256 11.88 0.59 34.65
CA ALA A 256 12.50 -0.31 35.62
C ALA A 256 13.66 -1.09 34.99
N THR A 257 13.49 -1.64 33.82
CA THR A 257 14.58 -2.34 33.08
C THR A 257 15.73 -1.40 32.79
N ALA A 258 15.48 -0.18 32.32
CA ALA A 258 16.51 0.81 32.03
C ALA A 258 17.31 1.18 33.28
N ILE A 259 16.67 1.30 34.47
CA ILE A 259 17.32 1.57 35.73
C ILE A 259 18.24 0.39 36.12
N ILE A 260 17.74 -0.85 35.97
CA ILE A 260 18.53 -2.05 36.28
C ILE A 260 19.78 -2.12 35.39
N THR A 261 19.59 -2.01 34.07
CA THR A 261 20.67 -2.04 33.09
C THR A 261 21.68 -0.91 33.31
N ALA A 262 21.21 0.29 33.64
CA ALA A 262 22.10 1.40 34.00
C ALA A 262 22.95 1.10 35.23
N ARG A 263 22.32 0.52 36.27
CA ARG A 263 23.05 0.11 37.47
C ARG A 263 24.06 -1.00 37.22
N GLU A 264 23.70 -2.00 36.42
CA GLU A 264 24.64 -3.05 36.01
C GLU A 264 25.86 -2.47 35.29
N LYS A 265 25.65 -1.53 34.37
CA LYS A 265 26.76 -0.84 33.69
C LYS A 265 27.61 0.02 34.59
N ILE A 266 27.01 0.67 35.59
CA ILE A 266 27.77 1.41 36.63
C ILE A 266 28.66 0.45 37.44
N VAL A 267 28.09 -0.68 37.89
CA VAL A 267 28.85 -1.67 38.66
C VAL A 267 29.98 -2.30 37.82
N GLU A 268 29.70 -2.69 36.57
CA GLU A 268 30.70 -3.23 35.65
C GLU A 268 31.85 -2.22 35.42
N GLY A 269 31.48 -0.95 35.17
CA GLY A 269 32.46 0.14 35.06
C GLY A 269 33.27 0.37 36.31
N ALA A 270 32.63 0.38 37.50
CA ALA A 270 33.28 0.54 38.76
C ALA A 270 34.29 -0.58 39.05
N VAL A 271 33.89 -1.85 38.84
CA VAL A 271 34.79 -3.01 38.98
C VAL A 271 36.00 -2.91 38.06
N SER A 272 35.77 -2.52 36.79
CA SER A 272 36.86 -2.31 35.82
C SER A 272 37.81 -1.20 36.24
N MET A 273 37.28 -0.08 36.72
CA MET A 273 38.12 1.05 37.23
C MET A 273 38.92 0.66 38.47
N VAL A 274 38.31 -0.05 39.44
CA VAL A 274 38.99 -0.55 40.64
C VAL A 274 40.10 -1.50 40.28
N LYS A 275 39.85 -2.46 39.37
CA LYS A 275 40.87 -3.38 38.87
C LYS A 275 42.03 -2.62 38.23
N MET A 276 41.75 -1.68 37.35
CA MET A 276 42.78 -0.86 36.68
C MET A 276 43.61 -0.03 37.69
N ALA A 277 42.97 0.50 38.73
CA ALA A 277 43.66 1.24 39.78
C ALA A 277 44.60 0.34 40.59
N LEU A 278 44.15 -0.86 40.96
CA LEU A 278 44.98 -1.83 41.71
C LEU A 278 46.16 -2.33 40.86
N ASP A 279 45.93 -2.63 39.59
CA ASP A 279 46.98 -3.08 38.67
C ASP A 279 48.07 -1.98 38.53
N LYS A 280 47.68 -0.72 38.31
CA LYS A 280 48.62 0.40 38.22
C LYS A 280 49.41 0.64 39.52
N LEU A 281 48.74 0.58 40.68
CA LEU A 281 49.43 0.74 41.97
C LEU A 281 50.46 -0.37 42.25
N SER A 282 50.15 -1.59 41.76
CA SER A 282 51.08 -2.74 41.87
C SER A 282 52.22 -2.60 40.87
N ASP A 283 52.00 -2.25 39.64
CA ASP A 283 53.04 -2.14 38.60
C ASP A 283 54.03 -1.01 38.87
N GLU A 284 53.56 0.12 39.39
CA GLU A 284 54.37 1.28 39.69
C GLU A 284 55.04 1.21 41.11
N ASN A 285 54.79 0.12 41.86
CA ASN A 285 55.31 -0.09 43.24
C ASN A 285 55.05 1.12 44.17
N ILE A 286 53.97 1.82 44.03
CA ILE A 286 53.64 3.05 44.76
C ILE A 286 53.37 2.71 46.25
N VAL A 287 52.67 1.59 46.49
CA VAL A 287 52.33 1.14 47.87
C VAL A 287 52.35 -0.39 47.92
N ALA A 288 53.03 -0.94 48.91
CA ALA A 288 52.95 -2.36 49.27
C ALA A 288 51.58 -2.61 49.94
N LEU A 289 50.61 -3.09 49.21
CA LEU A 289 49.28 -3.38 49.74
C LEU A 289 49.17 -4.85 50.12
N ASP A 290 48.92 -5.07 51.42
CA ASP A 290 48.52 -6.37 51.97
C ASP A 290 47.07 -6.70 51.49
N ASP A 291 46.74 -7.98 51.49
CA ASP A 291 45.38 -8.40 50.91
C ASP A 291 44.25 -7.82 51.75
N GLU A 292 44.37 -7.60 53.02
CA GLU A 292 43.39 -6.96 53.89
C GLU A 292 43.17 -5.48 53.49
N LYS A 293 44.28 -4.76 53.24
CA LYS A 293 44.21 -3.35 52.76
C LYS A 293 43.65 -3.23 51.33
N LYS A 294 43.97 -4.18 50.45
CA LYS A 294 43.38 -4.25 49.13
C LYS A 294 41.86 -4.41 49.22
N ALA A 295 41.38 -5.35 50.06
CA ALA A 295 39.95 -5.58 50.24
C ALA A 295 39.20 -4.34 50.78
N ALA A 296 39.80 -3.65 51.77
CA ALA A 296 39.23 -2.42 52.29
C ALA A 296 39.16 -1.29 51.23
N MET A 297 40.23 -1.15 50.42
CA MET A 297 40.33 -0.17 49.35
C MET A 297 39.29 -0.45 48.24
N VAL A 298 39.13 -1.70 47.82
CA VAL A 298 38.11 -2.13 46.85
C VAL A 298 36.73 -1.79 47.36
N SER A 299 36.42 -2.14 48.61
CA SER A 299 35.11 -1.84 49.21
C SER A 299 34.81 -0.35 49.21
N ASN A 300 35.76 0.47 49.66
CA ASN A 300 35.60 1.92 49.72
C ASN A 300 35.46 2.54 48.33
N LEU A 301 36.26 2.12 47.35
CA LEU A 301 36.14 2.61 45.97
C LEU A 301 34.82 2.21 45.32
N LEU A 302 34.35 0.97 45.51
CA LEU A 302 33.08 0.53 44.98
C LEU A 302 31.92 1.31 45.58
N VAL A 303 31.93 1.60 46.89
CA VAL A 303 30.88 2.43 47.53
C VAL A 303 30.84 3.82 46.91
N VAL A 304 32.01 4.44 46.68
CA VAL A 304 32.09 5.79 46.08
C VAL A 304 31.69 5.77 44.61
N LEU A 305 32.10 4.75 43.84
CA LEU A 305 31.84 4.68 42.38
C LEU A 305 30.44 4.21 42.05
N CYS A 306 29.79 3.40 42.90
CA CYS A 306 28.45 2.90 42.72
C CYS A 306 27.37 3.71 43.45
N GLY A 307 27.73 4.67 44.29
CA GLY A 307 26.82 5.52 45.04
C GLY A 307 26.18 6.59 44.15
N ASP A 308 24.87 6.85 44.31
CA ASP A 308 24.16 7.91 43.59
C ASP A 308 24.45 9.31 44.16
N ASP A 309 24.91 9.40 45.45
CA ASP A 309 25.24 10.68 46.11
C ASP A 309 26.73 11.00 46.01
N SER A 310 27.03 12.27 45.85
CA SER A 310 28.41 12.76 45.90
C SER A 310 29.06 12.41 47.27
N ALA A 311 30.07 11.53 47.24
CA ALA A 311 30.81 11.16 48.45
C ALA A 311 31.43 12.40 49.11
N GLN A 312 31.05 12.69 50.36
CA GLN A 312 31.72 13.72 51.18
C GLN A 312 32.90 13.06 51.87
N PRO A 313 34.15 13.48 51.59
CA PRO A 313 35.32 12.93 52.27
C PRO A 313 35.28 13.34 53.74
N VAL A 314 35.11 12.36 54.61
CA VAL A 314 35.32 12.55 56.04
C VAL A 314 36.82 12.31 56.31
N VAL A 315 37.58 13.38 56.48
CA VAL A 315 38.98 13.31 56.88
C VAL A 315 39.03 13.04 58.40
N ASN A 316 39.31 11.79 58.75
CA ASN A 316 39.49 11.44 60.11
C ASN A 316 40.92 11.87 60.51
N THR A 317 41.07 13.07 61.09
CA THR A 317 42.33 13.51 61.69
C THR A 317 42.52 12.77 63.02
N GLY A 318 42.96 11.49 62.91
CA GLY A 318 43.28 10.69 64.08
C GLY A 318 44.33 11.38 64.93
N THR A 319 43.94 11.66 66.12
CA THR A 319 44.94 12.04 67.20
C THR A 319 45.92 10.92 67.34
N VAL A 320 47.21 11.25 67.23
CA VAL A 320 48.41 10.45 67.53
C VAL A 320 48.29 9.91 68.93
#